data_df9ace07969d428021a00fd4d18b743e
#
_entry.id   df9ace07969d428021a00fd4d18b743e
#
_cell.length_a   1.000
_cell.length_b   1.000
_cell.length_c   1.000
_cell.angle_alpha   90.00
_cell.angle_beta   90.00
_cell.angle_gamma   90.00
#
_symmetry.space_group_name_H-M   'P 1'
#
loop_
_entity.id
_entity.type
_entity.pdbx_description
1 polymer ?
#
loop_
_entity_poly.entity_id
_entity_poly.type
_entity_poly.pdbx_seq_one_letter_code
_entity_poly.pdbx_strand_id
1 'polypeptide(L)'
;MSEVYHIPAMLEETITGLDIKPEGTYVDVTFGGGGHSRAIMSRLGDNGRLFSFDQDMDAYINEQTSPIPSFKEGSSIVSAHSPLKGEPEGVRQLSWDNRWQFVHGNFRYLKNFMDYYGVTEIDGLLADLGVSFHHFDEAERGFSFRFAGPLDMRMNREGGRTAADIVNTYTEEDLTRVFRIYGEMNNAKAVAQRIIRQRENAPILRTEQLVQCVMHNAQCTMQDGII
;
A
#
# COMPACT_ATOMS: atom_id res chain seq x y z
N MET A 1 17.39 -15.64 -15.32
CA MET A 1 17.72 -14.31 -14.81
C MET A 1 16.69 -14.04 -13.73
N SER A 2 17.09 -14.00 -12.45
CA SER A 2 16.19 -13.67 -11.35
C SER A 2 15.74 -12.22 -11.55
N GLU A 3 14.45 -11.99 -11.75
CA GLU A 3 13.90 -10.65 -11.71
C GLU A 3 14.30 -10.04 -10.36
N VAL A 4 15.05 -8.95 -10.43
CA VAL A 4 15.37 -8.14 -9.24
C VAL A 4 14.07 -7.46 -8.86
N TYR A 5 13.37 -8.04 -7.90
CA TYR A 5 12.22 -7.39 -7.29
C TYR A 5 12.66 -6.02 -6.77
N HIS A 6 11.87 -5.02 -7.04
CA HIS A 6 12.09 -3.59 -6.83
C HIS A 6 12.93 -3.26 -5.59
N ILE A 7 14.06 -2.57 -5.79
CA ILE A 7 14.84 -2.02 -4.67
C ILE A 7 14.03 -0.83 -4.11
N PRO A 8 13.71 -0.83 -2.82
CA PRO A 8 12.99 0.28 -2.21
C PRO A 8 13.74 1.60 -2.37
N ALA A 9 13.01 2.69 -2.56
CA ALA A 9 13.60 4.02 -2.62
C ALA A 9 14.30 4.35 -1.28
N MET A 10 15.48 4.95 -1.35
CA MET A 10 16.26 5.41 -0.19
C MET A 10 16.48 4.32 0.87
N LEU A 11 16.67 3.05 0.47
CA LEU A 11 16.78 1.93 1.39
C LEU A 11 17.88 2.13 2.43
N GLU A 12 19.09 2.47 2.00
CA GLU A 12 20.25 2.61 2.88
C GLU A 12 20.11 3.83 3.82
N GLU A 13 19.59 4.94 3.31
CA GLU A 13 19.35 6.14 4.11
C GLU A 13 18.29 5.88 5.17
N THR A 14 17.20 5.22 4.80
CA THR A 14 16.11 4.87 5.70
C THR A 14 16.59 3.96 6.83
N ILE A 15 17.32 2.91 6.48
CA ILE A 15 17.85 1.95 7.46
C ILE A 15 18.92 2.58 8.36
N THR A 16 19.72 3.47 7.80
CA THR A 16 20.71 4.24 8.60
C THR A 16 20.01 5.19 9.57
N GLY A 17 18.94 5.86 9.10
CA GLY A 17 18.17 6.78 9.92
C GLY A 17 17.39 6.11 11.06
N LEU A 18 17.00 4.84 10.88
CA LEU A 18 16.35 4.05 11.93
C LEU A 18 17.28 3.67 13.08
N ASP A 19 18.62 3.73 12.90
CA ASP A 19 19.62 3.38 13.91
C ASP A 19 19.30 2.06 14.64
N ILE A 20 19.18 0.98 13.86
CA ILE A 20 18.61 -0.28 14.31
C ILE A 20 19.46 -0.93 15.40
N LYS A 21 18.84 -1.08 16.59
CA LYS A 21 19.40 -1.84 17.71
C LYS A 21 19.07 -3.31 17.53
N PRO A 22 20.00 -4.24 17.72
CA PRO A 22 19.77 -5.67 17.54
C PRO A 22 18.60 -6.25 18.35
N GLU A 23 18.38 -5.75 19.57
CA GLU A 23 17.33 -6.22 20.48
C GLU A 23 16.06 -5.35 20.43
N GLY A 24 15.99 -4.37 19.51
CA GLY A 24 14.90 -3.40 19.42
C GLY A 24 13.63 -3.97 18.78
N THR A 25 12.53 -3.26 19.02
CA THR A 25 11.24 -3.53 18.40
C THR A 25 10.92 -2.46 17.36
N TYR A 26 10.70 -2.88 16.11
CA TYR A 26 10.46 -2.01 14.97
C TYR A 26 9.11 -2.29 14.32
N VAL A 27 8.59 -1.26 13.67
CA VAL A 27 7.35 -1.35 12.90
C VAL A 27 7.57 -0.77 11.52
N ASP A 28 7.21 -1.54 10.49
CA ASP A 28 7.08 -1.08 9.10
C ASP A 28 5.59 -1.03 8.77
N VAL A 29 5.02 0.17 8.61
CA VAL A 29 3.58 0.31 8.36
C VAL A 29 3.21 0.26 6.88
N THR A 30 4.20 0.01 6.00
CA THR A 30 4.08 0.00 4.54
C THR A 30 4.90 -1.13 3.95
N PHE A 31 4.54 -2.37 4.27
CA PHE A 31 5.32 -3.56 3.90
C PHE A 31 5.59 -3.66 2.40
N GLY A 32 4.56 -3.47 1.55
CA GLY A 32 4.66 -3.52 0.10
C GLY A 32 5.35 -4.79 -0.40
N GLY A 33 6.50 -4.64 -1.06
CA GLY A 33 7.34 -5.76 -1.50
C GLY A 33 8.32 -6.29 -0.44
N GLY A 34 8.23 -5.84 0.81
CA GLY A 34 9.03 -6.31 1.95
C GLY A 34 10.50 -5.91 1.95
N GLY A 35 10.93 -5.05 1.03
CA GLY A 35 12.34 -4.70 0.89
C GLY A 35 12.92 -4.02 2.13
N HIS A 36 12.23 -3.03 2.67
CA HIS A 36 12.63 -2.36 3.92
C HIS A 36 12.57 -3.33 5.11
N SER A 37 11.48 -4.09 5.23
CA SER A 37 11.30 -5.09 6.29
C SER A 37 12.42 -6.13 6.30
N ARG A 38 12.86 -6.64 5.13
CA ARG A 38 14.03 -7.54 5.03
C ARG A 38 15.30 -6.88 5.51
N ALA A 39 15.53 -5.62 5.13
CA ALA A 39 16.72 -4.90 5.55
C ALA A 39 16.74 -4.62 7.06
N ILE A 40 15.60 -4.35 7.69
CA ILE A 40 15.46 -4.26 9.14
C ILE A 40 15.78 -5.62 9.77
N MET A 41 15.13 -6.69 9.32
CA MET A 41 15.33 -8.05 9.84
C MET A 41 16.79 -8.50 9.79
N SER A 42 17.53 -8.14 8.75
CA SER A 42 18.95 -8.48 8.61
C SER A 42 19.86 -7.85 9.67
N ARG A 43 19.38 -6.82 10.35
CA ARG A 43 20.13 -6.09 11.42
C ARG A 43 19.64 -6.41 12.82
N LEU A 44 18.50 -7.09 12.94
CA LEU A 44 17.97 -7.53 14.24
C LEU A 44 18.72 -8.76 14.74
N GLY A 45 18.99 -8.80 16.05
CA GLY A 45 19.47 -9.95 16.81
C GLY A 45 18.33 -10.92 17.17
N ASP A 46 18.65 -11.95 17.94
CA ASP A 46 17.74 -13.06 18.27
C ASP A 46 16.50 -12.61 19.07
N ASN A 47 16.60 -11.54 19.86
CA ASN A 47 15.51 -10.99 20.66
C ASN A 47 14.86 -9.74 20.02
N GLY A 48 15.37 -9.27 18.88
CA GLY A 48 14.76 -8.17 18.14
C GLY A 48 13.42 -8.57 17.53
N ARG A 49 12.53 -7.60 17.31
CA ARG A 49 11.17 -7.85 16.79
C ARG A 49 10.84 -6.87 15.68
N LEU A 50 10.15 -7.35 14.65
CA LEU A 50 9.60 -6.53 13.58
C LEU A 50 8.13 -6.85 13.36
N PHE A 51 7.31 -5.81 13.30
CA PHE A 51 5.91 -5.86 12.87
C PHE A 51 5.77 -5.14 11.54
N SER A 52 5.28 -5.84 10.51
CA SER A 52 5.10 -5.26 9.18
C SER A 52 3.64 -5.24 8.81
N PHE A 53 3.13 -4.06 8.49
CA PHE A 53 1.73 -3.83 8.15
C PHE A 53 1.55 -3.63 6.66
N ASP A 54 0.52 -4.23 6.10
CA ASP A 54 -0.07 -3.82 4.84
C ASP A 54 -1.57 -4.07 4.85
N GLN A 55 -2.32 -3.21 4.20
CA GLN A 55 -3.76 -3.40 3.98
C GLN A 55 -4.05 -4.04 2.62
N ASP A 56 -3.04 -4.19 1.76
CA ASP A 56 -3.13 -4.83 0.46
C ASP A 56 -2.69 -6.29 0.58
N MET A 57 -3.60 -7.21 0.29
CA MET A 57 -3.28 -8.65 0.29
C MET A 57 -2.31 -9.04 -0.83
N ASP A 58 -2.24 -8.27 -1.92
CA ASP A 58 -1.32 -8.55 -3.00
C ASP A 58 0.14 -8.41 -2.53
N ALA A 59 0.42 -7.48 -1.60
CA ALA A 59 1.72 -7.36 -0.94
C ALA A 59 2.15 -8.67 -0.25
N TYR A 60 1.21 -9.34 0.40
CA TYR A 60 1.41 -10.62 1.08
C TYR A 60 1.61 -11.79 0.12
N ILE A 61 0.80 -11.87 -0.93
CA ILE A 61 0.86 -12.98 -1.91
C ILE A 61 2.17 -12.92 -2.69
N ASN A 62 2.60 -11.75 -3.08
CA ASN A 62 3.86 -11.54 -3.80
C ASN A 62 5.07 -11.97 -2.98
N GLU A 63 5.04 -11.81 -1.66
CA GLU A 63 6.12 -12.27 -0.79
C GLU A 63 6.22 -13.79 -0.70
N GLN A 64 5.11 -14.52 -0.76
CA GLN A 64 5.13 -15.99 -0.77
C GLN A 64 5.75 -16.58 -2.05
N THR A 65 5.72 -15.83 -3.15
CA THR A 65 6.25 -16.26 -4.45
C THR A 65 7.66 -15.76 -4.73
N SER A 66 8.16 -14.81 -3.94
CA SER A 66 9.54 -14.32 -4.07
C SER A 66 10.52 -15.31 -3.45
N PRO A 67 11.65 -15.65 -4.13
CA PRO A 67 12.66 -16.52 -3.54
C PRO A 67 13.24 -15.84 -2.30
N ILE A 68 13.00 -16.44 -1.14
CA ILE A 68 13.55 -16.02 0.15
C ILE A 68 15.08 -16.04 0.03
N PRO A 69 15.79 -14.93 0.29
CA PRO A 69 17.24 -15.05 0.50
C PRO A 69 17.44 -16.00 1.67
N SER A 70 18.22 -17.08 1.46
CA SER A 70 18.48 -18.09 2.48
C SER A 70 19.16 -17.44 3.68
N PHE A 71 18.37 -17.05 4.69
CA PHE A 71 18.88 -16.79 6.02
C PHE A 71 19.26 -18.16 6.62
N LYS A 72 20.43 -18.23 7.17
CA LYS A 72 21.13 -19.38 7.78
C LYS A 72 20.28 -20.65 7.96
N GLU A 73 20.77 -21.76 7.44
CA GLU A 73 20.25 -23.11 7.74
C GLU A 73 19.89 -23.23 9.22
N GLY A 74 18.61 -23.40 9.52
CA GLY A 74 18.11 -23.59 10.89
C GLY A 74 16.75 -23.00 11.20
N SER A 75 16.21 -22.06 10.41
CA SER A 75 14.88 -21.52 10.65
C SER A 75 13.81 -22.42 10.04
N SER A 76 13.08 -23.12 10.88
CA SER A 76 11.91 -23.92 10.48
C SER A 76 10.82 -23.00 9.97
N ILE A 77 10.39 -23.18 8.72
CA ILE A 77 9.18 -22.56 8.18
C ILE A 77 8.01 -23.11 9.00
N VAL A 78 7.46 -22.31 9.90
CA VAL A 78 6.26 -22.67 10.62
C VAL A 78 5.07 -22.43 9.71
N SER A 79 4.44 -23.53 9.30
CA SER A 79 3.22 -23.60 8.52
C SER A 79 2.13 -22.66 9.07
N ALA A 80 1.40 -22.02 8.16
CA ALA A 80 0.25 -21.17 8.47
C ALA A 80 -0.67 -21.82 9.52
N HIS A 81 -0.78 -21.21 10.70
CA HIS A 81 -1.73 -21.62 11.70
C HIS A 81 -3.10 -21.01 11.39
N SER A 82 -4.15 -21.83 11.56
CA SER A 82 -5.53 -21.32 11.61
C SER A 82 -5.67 -20.29 12.73
N PRO A 83 -6.49 -19.23 12.53
CA PRO A 83 -6.67 -18.21 13.55
C PRO A 83 -7.12 -18.83 14.87
N LEU A 84 -6.45 -18.48 15.96
CA LEU A 84 -6.86 -18.85 17.29
C LEU A 84 -8.19 -18.16 17.61
N LYS A 85 -9.09 -18.85 18.34
CA LYS A 85 -10.37 -18.25 18.78
C LYS A 85 -10.10 -16.98 19.57
N GLY A 86 -10.49 -15.82 19.02
CA GLY A 86 -10.33 -14.51 19.67
C GLY A 86 -9.42 -13.54 18.92
N GLU A 87 -8.81 -13.96 17.81
CA GLU A 87 -8.07 -13.02 16.96
C GLU A 87 -9.04 -12.10 16.21
N PRO A 88 -8.70 -10.77 16.05
CA PRO A 88 -9.48 -9.88 15.21
C PRO A 88 -9.55 -10.44 13.79
N GLU A 89 -10.72 -10.35 13.15
CA GLU A 89 -10.87 -10.75 11.74
C GLU A 89 -9.86 -9.99 10.88
N GLY A 90 -9.08 -10.73 10.08
CA GLY A 90 -8.07 -10.16 9.18
C GLY A 90 -6.62 -10.31 9.62
N VAL A 91 -6.34 -10.83 10.83
CA VAL A 91 -4.96 -11.12 11.25
C VAL A 91 -4.54 -12.48 10.68
N ARG A 92 -3.76 -12.47 9.61
CA ARG A 92 -3.07 -13.67 9.12
C ARG A 92 -1.62 -13.62 9.54
N GLN A 93 -1.20 -14.63 10.30
CA GLN A 93 0.17 -14.76 10.79
C GLN A 93 1.03 -15.45 9.73
N LEU A 94 2.01 -14.71 9.21
CA LEU A 94 3.17 -15.26 8.52
C LEU A 94 4.39 -14.90 9.33
N SER A 95 5.27 -15.84 9.52
CA SER A 95 6.57 -15.53 10.09
C SER A 95 7.68 -16.01 9.17
N TRP A 96 8.57 -15.10 8.73
CA TRP A 96 9.86 -15.48 8.16
C TRP A 96 10.72 -16.17 9.22
N ASP A 97 10.60 -15.68 10.44
CA ASP A 97 11.05 -16.32 11.68
C ASP A 97 10.23 -15.78 12.85
N ASN A 98 10.49 -16.25 14.06
CA ASN A 98 9.76 -15.86 15.28
C ASN A 98 9.93 -14.39 15.69
N ARG A 99 10.80 -13.64 15.05
CA ARG A 99 11.06 -12.21 15.29
C ARG A 99 10.20 -11.30 14.42
N TRP A 100 9.62 -11.83 13.33
CA TRP A 100 8.83 -11.06 12.38
C TRP A 100 7.36 -11.46 12.41
N GLN A 101 6.51 -10.44 12.47
CA GLN A 101 5.06 -10.57 12.43
C GLN A 101 4.49 -9.74 11.30
N PHE A 102 3.86 -10.38 10.30
CA PHE A 102 3.04 -9.66 9.33
C PHE A 102 1.65 -9.39 9.89
N VAL A 103 1.15 -8.17 9.69
CA VAL A 103 -0.17 -7.73 10.12
C VAL A 103 -0.95 -7.23 8.91
N HIS A 104 -1.91 -8.05 8.43
CA HIS A 104 -2.84 -7.58 7.41
C HIS A 104 -3.83 -6.60 8.03
N GLY A 105 -3.65 -5.31 7.79
CA GLY A 105 -4.50 -4.29 8.37
C GLY A 105 -4.05 -2.87 8.07
N ASN A 106 -4.96 -1.93 8.31
CA ASN A 106 -4.65 -0.53 8.15
C ASN A 106 -3.88 -0.01 9.37
N PHE A 107 -2.73 0.61 9.17
CA PHE A 107 -1.86 1.15 10.21
C PHE A 107 -2.52 2.25 11.05
N ARG A 108 -3.67 2.80 10.64
CA ARG A 108 -4.49 3.68 11.50
C ARG A 108 -4.85 3.03 12.84
N TYR A 109 -4.84 1.69 12.88
CA TYR A 109 -5.10 0.89 14.07
C TYR A 109 -3.83 0.35 14.73
N LEU A 110 -2.67 0.92 14.39
CA LEU A 110 -1.36 0.49 14.88
C LEU A 110 -1.37 0.27 16.40
N LYS A 111 -1.87 1.25 17.16
CA LYS A 111 -1.93 1.13 18.62
C LYS A 111 -2.71 -0.09 19.07
N ASN A 112 -3.86 -0.37 18.47
CA ASN A 112 -4.68 -1.52 18.83
C ASN A 112 -3.95 -2.85 18.57
N PHE A 113 -3.22 -2.95 17.46
CA PHE A 113 -2.42 -4.13 17.14
C PHE A 113 -1.24 -4.28 18.09
N MET A 114 -0.54 -3.19 18.43
CA MET A 114 0.56 -3.24 19.39
C MET A 114 0.09 -3.67 20.77
N ASP A 115 -1.05 -3.13 21.23
CA ASP A 115 -1.69 -3.56 22.50
C ASP A 115 -2.05 -5.06 22.45
N TYR A 116 -2.59 -5.55 21.32
CA TYR A 116 -2.92 -6.97 21.12
C TYR A 116 -1.68 -7.87 21.21
N TYR A 117 -0.56 -7.45 20.62
CA TYR A 117 0.71 -8.20 20.69
C TYR A 117 1.52 -7.96 21.97
N GLY A 118 0.98 -7.21 22.93
CA GLY A 118 1.66 -6.88 24.18
C GLY A 118 2.89 -6.01 24.02
N VAL A 119 2.92 -5.18 22.97
CA VAL A 119 4.02 -4.24 22.68
C VAL A 119 3.62 -2.87 23.23
N THR A 120 4.34 -2.42 24.25
CA THR A 120 4.10 -1.13 24.90
C THR A 120 4.98 -0.01 24.35
N GLU A 121 6.15 -0.35 23.81
CA GLU A 121 7.13 0.58 23.28
C GLU A 121 7.76 0.03 21.99
N ILE A 122 8.09 0.91 21.05
CA ILE A 122 8.82 0.59 19.83
C ILE A 122 10.05 1.48 19.73
N ASP A 123 11.16 0.93 19.22
CA ASP A 123 12.41 1.67 19.03
C ASP A 123 12.42 2.47 17.72
N GLY A 124 11.65 2.05 16.72
CA GLY A 124 11.54 2.78 15.47
C GLY A 124 10.31 2.40 14.65
N LEU A 125 9.87 3.36 13.83
CA LEU A 125 8.75 3.20 12.90
C LEU A 125 9.18 3.69 11.52
N LEU A 126 8.90 2.86 10.52
CA LEU A 126 9.06 3.18 9.10
C LEU A 126 7.70 3.35 8.45
N ALA A 127 7.56 4.38 7.63
CA ALA A 127 6.37 4.63 6.80
C ALA A 127 6.82 5.15 5.43
N ASP A 128 6.80 4.30 4.42
CA ASP A 128 6.99 4.66 3.00
C ASP A 128 5.62 4.85 2.35
N LEU A 129 5.05 6.05 2.57
CA LEU A 129 3.67 6.35 2.22
C LEU A 129 3.51 6.61 0.73
N GLY A 130 2.71 5.81 0.06
CA GLY A 130 2.44 5.97 -1.36
C GLY A 130 1.84 4.71 -1.98
N VAL A 131 1.93 4.63 -3.30
CA VAL A 131 1.57 3.47 -4.11
C VAL A 131 2.83 2.81 -4.64
N SER A 132 2.84 1.48 -4.72
CA SER A 132 3.96 0.74 -5.31
C SER A 132 3.87 0.77 -6.85
N PHE A 133 4.99 0.50 -7.54
CA PHE A 133 5.00 0.34 -9.00
C PHE A 133 4.05 -0.78 -9.45
N HIS A 134 3.94 -1.85 -8.66
CA HIS A 134 2.98 -2.93 -8.89
C HIS A 134 1.55 -2.42 -9.09
N HIS A 135 1.09 -1.46 -8.29
CA HIS A 135 -0.24 -0.85 -8.45
C HIS A 135 -0.42 -0.15 -9.80
N PHE A 136 0.65 0.44 -10.35
CA PHE A 136 0.60 1.11 -11.66
C PHE A 136 0.67 0.13 -12.85
N ASP A 137 1.28 -1.03 -12.67
CA ASP A 137 1.46 -2.01 -13.73
C ASP A 137 0.25 -2.94 -13.88
N GLU A 138 -0.59 -3.04 -12.84
CA GLU A 138 -1.84 -3.81 -12.87
C GLU A 138 -3.04 -2.97 -13.30
N ALA A 139 -3.52 -3.18 -14.53
CA ALA A 139 -4.68 -2.47 -15.07
C ALA A 139 -5.93 -2.59 -14.18
N GLU A 140 -6.15 -3.77 -13.58
CA GLU A 140 -7.31 -4.09 -12.74
C GLU A 140 -7.32 -3.33 -11.40
N ARG A 141 -6.20 -2.71 -11.01
CA ARG A 141 -6.11 -1.87 -9.81
C ARG A 141 -6.61 -0.44 -10.04
N GLY A 142 -6.60 0.04 -11.29
CA GLY A 142 -7.12 1.36 -11.66
C GLY A 142 -6.27 2.56 -11.22
N PHE A 143 -5.02 2.36 -10.79
CA PHE A 143 -4.10 3.44 -10.39
C PHE A 143 -3.39 4.11 -11.56
N SER A 144 -3.40 3.49 -12.74
CA SER A 144 -2.68 3.99 -13.91
C SER A 144 -3.65 4.36 -15.02
N PHE A 145 -3.35 5.43 -15.74
CA PHE A 145 -4.01 5.78 -16.99
C PHE A 145 -3.30 5.23 -18.23
N ARG A 146 -2.16 4.55 -18.06
CA ARG A 146 -1.46 3.84 -19.15
C ARG A 146 -2.25 2.66 -19.67
N PHE A 147 -3.11 2.10 -18.84
CA PHE A 147 -3.95 0.96 -19.16
C PHE A 147 -5.42 1.29 -18.95
N ALA A 148 -6.27 0.79 -19.83
CA ALA A 148 -7.71 0.84 -19.64
C ALA A 148 -8.11 -0.23 -18.62
N GLY A 149 -8.66 0.20 -17.48
CA GLY A 149 -9.04 -0.70 -16.38
C GLY A 149 -10.25 -0.19 -15.60
N PRO A 150 -10.79 -1.00 -14.68
CA PRO A 150 -11.82 -0.53 -13.75
C PRO A 150 -11.29 0.63 -12.91
N LEU A 151 -12.14 1.61 -12.63
CA LEU A 151 -11.80 2.77 -11.80
C LEU A 151 -11.93 2.39 -10.31
N ASP A 152 -11.06 1.51 -9.82
CA ASP A 152 -11.09 1.00 -8.45
C ASP A 152 -10.28 1.88 -7.49
N MET A 153 -8.95 1.89 -7.59
CA MET A 153 -7.97 2.64 -6.79
C MET A 153 -7.99 2.33 -5.28
N ARG A 154 -8.54 1.20 -4.86
CA ARG A 154 -8.48 0.78 -3.46
C ARG A 154 -7.20 0.03 -3.16
N MET A 155 -6.51 0.37 -2.07
CA MET A 155 -5.43 -0.45 -1.52
C MET A 155 -6.00 -1.76 -0.95
N ASN A 156 -7.02 -1.67 -0.10
CA ASN A 156 -7.75 -2.83 0.38
C ASN A 156 -8.97 -3.10 -0.51
N ARG A 157 -8.93 -4.17 -1.31
CA ARG A 157 -10.02 -4.55 -2.22
C ARG A 157 -11.19 -5.25 -1.51
N GLU A 158 -11.00 -5.70 -0.28
CA GLU A 158 -12.05 -6.39 0.50
C GLU A 158 -13.10 -5.42 1.06
N GLY A 159 -12.83 -4.10 1.02
CA GLY A 159 -13.76 -3.12 1.55
C GLY A 159 -13.52 -1.69 1.04
N GLY A 160 -14.37 -0.78 1.51
CA GLY A 160 -14.29 0.62 1.14
C GLY A 160 -14.96 0.96 -0.19
N ARG A 161 -14.95 2.25 -0.53
CA ARG A 161 -15.49 2.77 -1.79
C ARG A 161 -14.41 2.80 -2.86
N THR A 162 -14.78 2.42 -4.08
CA THR A 162 -13.93 2.56 -5.26
C THR A 162 -13.82 4.02 -5.70
N ALA A 163 -12.84 4.35 -6.51
CA ALA A 163 -12.79 5.66 -7.16
C ALA A 163 -14.02 5.89 -8.05
N ALA A 164 -14.55 4.84 -8.69
CA ALA A 164 -15.81 4.91 -9.44
C ALA A 164 -16.99 5.34 -8.54
N ASP A 165 -17.11 4.77 -7.33
CA ASP A 165 -18.16 5.18 -6.38
C ASP A 165 -18.01 6.67 -6.03
N ILE A 166 -16.79 7.12 -5.77
CA ILE A 166 -16.50 8.50 -5.41
C ILE A 166 -16.91 9.47 -6.52
N VAL A 167 -16.43 9.24 -7.75
CA VAL A 167 -16.71 10.16 -8.86
C VAL A 167 -18.20 10.16 -9.28
N ASN A 168 -18.88 9.03 -9.08
CA ASN A 168 -20.30 8.93 -9.42
C ASN A 168 -21.26 9.39 -8.31
N THR A 169 -20.82 9.49 -7.04
CA THR A 169 -21.74 9.79 -5.92
C THR A 169 -21.44 11.10 -5.20
N TYR A 170 -20.21 11.59 -5.20
CA TYR A 170 -19.84 12.82 -4.50
C TYR A 170 -20.46 14.05 -5.13
N THR A 171 -20.71 15.08 -4.30
CA THR A 171 -21.17 16.40 -4.76
C THR A 171 -20.06 17.14 -5.53
N GLU A 172 -20.43 18.18 -6.29
CA GLU A 172 -19.44 19.06 -6.94
C GLU A 172 -18.45 19.64 -5.91
N GLU A 173 -18.96 20.04 -4.74
CA GLU A 173 -18.14 20.60 -3.67
C GLU A 173 -17.13 19.58 -3.11
N ASP A 174 -17.59 18.35 -2.84
CA ASP A 174 -16.74 17.29 -2.33
C ASP A 174 -15.67 16.88 -3.33
N LEU A 175 -16.02 16.71 -4.61
CA LEU A 175 -15.05 16.43 -5.67
C LEU A 175 -14.04 17.58 -5.81
N THR A 176 -14.50 18.83 -5.79
CA THR A 176 -13.64 20.00 -5.84
C THR A 176 -12.66 20.00 -4.68
N ARG A 177 -13.12 19.66 -3.47
CA ARG A 177 -12.27 19.57 -2.28
C ARG A 177 -11.22 18.47 -2.41
N VAL A 178 -11.61 17.29 -2.86
CA VAL A 178 -10.70 16.16 -3.07
C VAL A 178 -9.60 16.54 -4.07
N PHE A 179 -9.98 17.04 -5.25
CA PHE A 179 -8.99 17.40 -6.27
C PHE A 179 -8.11 18.60 -5.87
N ARG A 180 -8.62 19.53 -5.07
CA ARG A 180 -7.83 20.66 -4.60
C ARG A 180 -6.84 20.25 -3.50
N ILE A 181 -7.28 19.46 -2.50
CA ILE A 181 -6.47 19.12 -1.32
C ILE A 181 -5.46 18.03 -1.65
N TYR A 182 -5.90 16.96 -2.32
CA TYR A 182 -5.07 15.79 -2.57
C TYR A 182 -4.43 15.78 -3.96
N GLY A 183 -5.08 16.40 -4.95
CA GLY A 183 -4.55 16.50 -6.30
C GLY A 183 -3.84 17.83 -6.59
N GLU A 184 -3.84 18.77 -5.64
CA GLU A 184 -3.23 20.11 -5.76
C GLU A 184 -3.66 20.86 -7.03
N MET A 185 -4.84 20.54 -7.57
CA MET A 185 -5.32 21.03 -8.84
C MET A 185 -5.86 22.45 -8.73
N ASN A 186 -5.28 23.39 -9.46
CA ASN A 186 -5.79 24.78 -9.54
C ASN A 186 -7.17 24.86 -10.19
N ASN A 187 -7.48 23.98 -11.14
CA ASN A 187 -8.74 23.91 -11.89
C ASN A 187 -9.73 22.86 -11.33
N ALA A 188 -9.56 22.45 -10.06
CA ALA A 188 -10.35 21.41 -9.39
C ALA A 188 -11.87 21.54 -9.61
N LYS A 189 -12.41 22.75 -9.48
CA LYS A 189 -13.85 23.01 -9.69
C LYS A 189 -14.29 22.70 -11.12
N ALA A 190 -13.51 23.11 -12.12
CA ALA A 190 -13.84 22.86 -13.50
C ALA A 190 -13.80 21.37 -13.85
N VAL A 191 -12.89 20.61 -13.24
CA VAL A 191 -12.82 19.15 -13.37
C VAL A 191 -14.03 18.50 -12.72
N ALA A 192 -14.37 18.88 -11.48
CA ALA A 192 -15.54 18.37 -10.78
C ALA A 192 -16.82 18.58 -11.60
N GLN A 193 -17.04 19.78 -12.15
CA GLN A 193 -18.19 20.10 -12.99
C GLN A 193 -18.27 19.23 -14.26
N ARG A 194 -17.13 18.89 -14.86
CA ARG A 194 -17.10 18.00 -16.04
C ARG A 194 -17.48 16.57 -15.66
N ILE A 195 -16.99 16.07 -14.54
CA ILE A 195 -17.36 14.77 -14.01
C ILE A 195 -18.85 14.69 -13.73
N ILE A 196 -19.43 15.72 -13.06
CA ILE A 196 -20.86 15.79 -12.79
C ILE A 196 -21.67 15.70 -14.08
N ARG A 197 -21.34 16.52 -15.08
CA ARG A 197 -22.02 16.50 -16.40
C ARG A 197 -21.88 15.17 -17.13
N GLN A 198 -20.70 14.55 -17.06
CA GLN A 198 -20.46 13.27 -17.74
C GLN A 198 -21.27 12.14 -17.11
N ARG A 199 -21.30 12.06 -15.77
CA ARG A 199 -22.03 11.00 -15.08
C ARG A 199 -23.56 11.10 -15.18
N GLU A 200 -24.10 12.29 -15.49
CA GLU A 200 -25.53 12.47 -15.83
C GLU A 200 -25.92 11.71 -17.10
N ASN A 201 -25.01 11.52 -18.05
CA ASN A 201 -25.24 10.77 -19.28
C ASN A 201 -24.95 9.28 -19.11
N ALA A 202 -23.84 8.92 -18.48
CA ALA A 202 -23.44 7.56 -18.19
C ALA A 202 -22.46 7.50 -17.03
N PRO A 203 -22.53 6.47 -16.15
CA PRO A 203 -21.57 6.28 -15.07
C PRO A 203 -20.13 6.20 -15.57
N ILE A 204 -19.20 6.77 -14.80
CA ILE A 204 -17.77 6.70 -15.04
C ILE A 204 -17.24 5.49 -14.27
N LEU A 205 -16.93 4.41 -14.97
CA LEU A 205 -16.56 3.13 -14.36
C LEU A 205 -15.12 2.70 -14.68
N ARG A 206 -14.47 3.40 -15.63
CA ARG A 206 -13.16 3.02 -16.15
C ARG A 206 -12.20 4.20 -16.15
N THR A 207 -10.91 3.90 -16.04
CA THR A 207 -9.83 4.89 -15.98
C THR A 207 -9.84 5.83 -17.20
N GLU A 208 -10.00 5.29 -18.41
CA GLU A 208 -10.02 6.09 -19.65
C GLU A 208 -11.20 7.06 -19.72
N GLN A 209 -12.35 6.72 -19.14
CA GLN A 209 -13.51 7.61 -19.06
C GLN A 209 -13.23 8.82 -18.16
N LEU A 210 -12.58 8.59 -17.01
CA LEU A 210 -12.18 9.66 -16.11
C LEU A 210 -11.13 10.57 -16.77
N VAL A 211 -10.13 9.99 -17.42
CA VAL A 211 -9.09 10.74 -18.16
C VAL A 211 -9.74 11.67 -19.20
N GLN A 212 -10.73 11.20 -19.96
CA GLN A 212 -11.45 12.03 -20.92
C GLN A 212 -12.12 13.23 -20.25
N CYS A 213 -12.71 13.07 -19.07
CA CYS A 213 -13.29 14.18 -18.31
C CYS A 213 -12.25 15.21 -17.90
N VAL A 214 -11.05 14.78 -17.53
CA VAL A 214 -9.98 15.68 -17.06
C VAL A 214 -9.33 16.41 -18.24
N MET A 215 -9.07 15.72 -19.34
CA MET A 215 -8.24 16.21 -20.44
C MET A 215 -8.98 17.05 -21.50
N HIS A 216 -10.31 17.17 -21.48
CA HIS A 216 -11.13 17.74 -22.55
C HIS A 216 -10.93 19.24 -22.83
N ASN A 217 -9.81 19.86 -22.46
CA ASN A 217 -9.29 21.16 -22.93
C ASN A 217 -7.84 21.42 -22.48
N ALA A 218 -7.11 20.41 -22.06
CA ALA A 218 -5.69 20.56 -21.87
C ALA A 218 -5.01 20.18 -23.18
N GLN A 219 -4.34 21.14 -23.84
CA GLN A 219 -3.16 20.85 -24.63
C GLN A 219 -2.09 20.30 -23.67
N CYS A 220 -2.39 19.17 -23.04
CA CYS A 220 -1.43 18.44 -22.23
C CYS A 220 -0.75 17.48 -23.21
N THR A 221 0.39 17.86 -23.71
CA THR A 221 1.33 16.93 -24.30
C THR A 221 1.69 15.95 -23.19
N MET A 222 1.25 14.68 -23.33
CA MET A 222 1.73 13.59 -22.49
C MET A 222 3.25 13.48 -22.73
N GLN A 223 4.04 14.08 -21.87
CA GLN A 223 5.44 13.73 -21.73
C GLN A 223 5.50 12.71 -20.61
N ASP A 224 5.89 11.50 -20.99
CA ASP A 224 6.30 10.38 -20.13
C ASP A 224 5.30 9.72 -19.17
N GLY A 225 3.99 9.82 -19.41
CA GLY A 225 3.00 8.96 -18.77
C GLY A 225 2.81 9.15 -17.24
N ILE A 226 3.36 10.20 -16.67
CA ILE A 226 3.21 10.58 -15.25
C ILE A 226 2.49 11.92 -15.20
N ILE A 227 1.38 11.98 -14.45
CA ILE A 227 0.71 13.22 -14.06
C ILE A 227 1.27 13.65 -12.71
#